data_8efc2f774cc050d6c0c67e47c2ccf3f6
#
_entry.id   8efc2f774cc050d6c0c67e47c2ccf3f6
#
_cell.length_a   1.000
_cell.length_b   1.000
_cell.length_c   1.000
_cell.angle_alpha   90.00
_cell.angle_beta   90.00
_cell.angle_gamma   90.00
#
_symmetry.space_group_name_H-M   'P 1'
#
loop_
_entity.id
_entity.type
_entity.pdbx_description
1 polymer ?
#
loop_
_entity_poly.entity_id
_entity_poly.type
_entity_poly.pdbx_seq_one_letter_code
_entity_poly.pdbx_strand_id
1 'polypeptide(L)'
;MKILPVMMALCLLACHPSKPVKRYGMVTGLKPEKIAYYKKLHAAAWPGVLKTIKTCNIDNYSIYLQKIDGKYFLFSYFEYTGTNFNADMKKMAADTVTQRWWKETAPAQLPLPEAAGTQSTWTTMEEVFHTPGNN
;
A
#
# COMPACT_ATOMS: atom_id res chain seq x y z
N MET A 1 -48.06 -46.86 -8.38
CA MET A 1 -47.00 -46.13 -9.08
C MET A 1 -46.78 -44.82 -8.34
N LYS A 2 -45.71 -44.73 -7.49
CA LYS A 2 -45.44 -43.55 -6.66
C LYS A 2 -44.44 -42.65 -7.40
N ILE A 3 -44.88 -41.46 -7.77
CA ILE A 3 -44.03 -40.47 -8.44
C ILE A 3 -43.33 -39.67 -7.34
N LEU A 4 -41.99 -39.83 -7.30
CA LEU A 4 -41.13 -39.08 -6.36
C LEU A 4 -40.80 -37.72 -6.98
N PRO A 5 -41.01 -36.57 -6.35
CA PRO A 5 -40.65 -35.29 -6.89
C PRO A 5 -39.14 -35.08 -6.81
N VAL A 6 -38.47 -34.90 -7.95
CA VAL A 6 -37.07 -34.48 -8.03
C VAL A 6 -37.01 -33.01 -7.61
N MET A 7 -36.46 -32.74 -6.44
CA MET A 7 -36.21 -31.38 -5.93
C MET A 7 -34.92 -30.88 -6.61
N MET A 8 -35.07 -30.06 -7.64
CA MET A 8 -33.96 -29.40 -8.34
C MET A 8 -33.45 -28.26 -7.45
N ALA A 9 -32.32 -28.51 -6.77
CA ALA A 9 -31.63 -27.49 -5.98
C ALA A 9 -30.99 -26.45 -6.92
N LEU A 10 -31.58 -25.28 -6.98
CA LEU A 10 -31.06 -24.12 -7.73
C LEU A 10 -29.90 -23.54 -6.92
N CYS A 11 -28.64 -23.89 -7.26
CA CYS A 11 -27.45 -23.25 -6.73
C CYS A 11 -27.39 -21.81 -7.25
N LEU A 12 -27.85 -20.86 -6.43
CA LEU A 12 -27.60 -19.43 -6.65
C LEU A 12 -26.10 -19.18 -6.44
N LEU A 13 -25.34 -19.08 -7.52
CA LEU A 13 -24.00 -18.51 -7.51
C LEU A 13 -24.12 -17.05 -7.12
N ALA A 14 -23.92 -16.76 -5.83
CA ALA A 14 -23.83 -15.42 -5.32
C ALA A 14 -22.54 -14.79 -5.86
N CYS A 15 -22.62 -14.05 -6.98
CA CYS A 15 -21.58 -13.11 -7.38
C CYS A 15 -21.45 -12.07 -6.26
N HIS A 16 -20.43 -12.21 -5.40
CA HIS A 16 -20.05 -11.16 -4.47
C HIS A 16 -19.37 -10.07 -5.29
N PRO A 17 -19.91 -8.84 -5.34
CA PRO A 17 -19.20 -7.75 -6.00
C PRO A 17 -17.87 -7.55 -5.30
N SER A 18 -16.77 -7.64 -6.04
CA SER A 18 -15.44 -7.33 -5.53
C SER A 18 -15.43 -5.88 -5.06
N LYS A 19 -14.91 -5.62 -3.86
CA LYS A 19 -14.76 -4.25 -3.37
C LYS A 19 -13.89 -3.44 -4.34
N PRO A 20 -14.26 -2.19 -4.65
CA PRO A 20 -13.45 -1.35 -5.50
C PRO A 20 -12.06 -1.17 -4.88
N VAL A 21 -11.02 -1.46 -5.65
CA VAL A 21 -9.62 -1.30 -5.26
C VAL A 21 -9.09 -0.01 -5.86
N LYS A 22 -8.54 0.87 -5.03
CA LYS A 22 -7.82 2.06 -5.50
C LYS A 22 -6.32 1.83 -5.37
N ARG A 23 -5.57 2.03 -6.45
CA ARG A 23 -4.13 1.83 -6.52
C ARG A 23 -3.39 3.14 -6.32
N TYR A 24 -2.25 3.07 -5.66
CA TYR A 24 -1.36 4.20 -5.43
C TYR A 24 0.06 3.82 -5.83
N GLY A 25 0.63 4.58 -6.76
CA GLY A 25 2.05 4.60 -7.05
C GLY A 25 2.66 5.86 -6.45
N MET A 26 3.79 5.73 -5.76
CA MET A 26 4.45 6.87 -5.13
C MET A 26 5.97 6.79 -5.33
N VAL A 27 6.63 7.94 -5.31
CA VAL A 27 8.08 8.06 -5.45
C VAL A 27 8.67 9.00 -4.40
N THR A 28 9.87 8.68 -3.93
CA THR A 28 10.71 9.57 -3.12
C THR A 28 12.19 9.28 -3.39
N GLY A 29 13.06 10.23 -3.16
CA GLY A 29 14.49 9.98 -3.18
C GLY A 29 14.96 9.22 -1.93
N LEU A 30 16.16 8.61 -2.00
CA LEU A 30 16.79 7.93 -0.88
C LEU A 30 18.26 8.37 -0.78
N LYS A 31 18.70 8.73 0.42
CA LYS A 31 20.09 9.08 0.72
C LYS A 31 21.00 7.88 0.50
N PRO A 32 22.08 8.00 -0.31
CA PRO A 32 22.98 6.87 -0.60
C PRO A 32 23.53 6.19 0.66
N GLU A 33 23.94 6.98 1.66
CA GLU A 33 24.50 6.49 2.91
C GLU A 33 23.48 5.79 3.82
N LYS A 34 22.19 5.91 3.50
CA LYS A 34 21.08 5.28 4.26
C LYS A 34 20.53 4.02 3.61
N ILE A 35 20.96 3.65 2.41
CA ILE A 35 20.43 2.50 1.65
C ILE A 35 20.53 1.20 2.47
N ALA A 36 21.70 0.88 3.04
CA ALA A 36 21.90 -0.35 3.80
C ALA A 36 20.99 -0.39 5.04
N TYR A 37 20.89 0.72 5.74
CA TYR A 37 20.01 0.85 6.92
C TYR A 37 18.54 0.72 6.54
N TYR A 38 18.09 1.40 5.51
CA TYR A 38 16.71 1.33 5.02
C TYR A 38 16.30 -0.08 4.63
N LYS A 39 17.17 -0.79 3.89
CA LYS A 39 16.96 -2.20 3.53
C LYS A 39 16.89 -3.11 4.76
N LYS A 40 17.77 -2.91 5.74
CA LYS A 40 17.77 -3.69 6.98
C LYS A 40 16.47 -3.51 7.76
N LEU A 41 15.97 -2.29 7.89
CA LEU A 41 14.68 -2.00 8.54
C LEU A 41 13.54 -2.75 7.86
N HIS A 42 13.45 -2.69 6.53
CA HIS A 42 12.36 -3.30 5.78
C HIS A 42 12.45 -4.82 5.69
N ALA A 43 13.66 -5.40 5.77
CA ALA A 43 13.84 -6.85 5.85
C ALA A 43 13.29 -7.46 7.16
N ALA A 44 13.14 -6.63 8.21
CA ALA A 44 12.60 -7.00 9.50
C ALA A 44 11.55 -5.98 9.96
N ALA A 45 10.58 -5.68 9.08
CA ALA A 45 9.53 -4.71 9.37
C ALA A 45 8.77 -5.09 10.66
N TRP A 46 8.52 -4.08 11.47
CA TRP A 46 7.94 -4.31 12.80
C TRP A 46 6.52 -4.86 12.70
N PRO A 47 6.16 -5.90 13.49
CA PRO A 47 4.83 -6.50 13.44
C PRO A 47 3.68 -5.51 13.65
N GLY A 48 3.89 -4.49 14.51
CA GLY A 48 2.89 -3.43 14.75
C GLY A 48 2.65 -2.57 13.49
N VAL A 49 3.70 -2.26 12.72
CA VAL A 49 3.57 -1.52 11.45
C VAL A 49 2.79 -2.34 10.43
N LEU A 50 3.15 -3.63 10.27
CA LEU A 50 2.44 -4.53 9.35
C LEU A 50 0.96 -4.68 9.73
N LYS A 51 0.66 -4.75 11.03
CA LYS A 51 -0.72 -4.77 11.54
C LYS A 51 -1.46 -3.48 11.17
N THR A 52 -0.84 -2.30 11.37
CA THR A 52 -1.47 -1.01 11.07
C THR A 52 -1.74 -0.85 9.58
N ILE A 53 -0.79 -1.22 8.71
CA ILE A 53 -0.98 -1.26 7.25
C ILE A 53 -2.27 -2.03 6.90
N LYS A 54 -2.41 -3.26 7.40
CA LYS A 54 -3.60 -4.10 7.19
C LYS A 54 -4.88 -3.49 7.75
N THR A 55 -4.86 -2.97 8.97
CA THR A 55 -6.06 -2.40 9.62
C THR A 55 -6.46 -1.05 9.04
N CYS A 56 -5.60 -0.43 8.23
CA CYS A 56 -5.88 0.76 7.42
C CYS A 56 -6.21 0.40 5.95
N ASN A 57 -6.63 -0.85 5.70
CA ASN A 57 -7.09 -1.33 4.39
C ASN A 57 -6.08 -1.18 3.25
N ILE A 58 -4.79 -1.30 3.57
CA ILE A 58 -3.70 -1.31 2.60
C ILE A 58 -3.25 -2.75 2.36
N ASP A 59 -3.25 -3.15 1.10
CA ASP A 59 -2.82 -4.46 0.61
C ASP A 59 -1.78 -4.33 -0.51
N ASN A 60 -1.10 -5.42 -0.86
CA ASN A 60 -0.12 -5.50 -1.94
C ASN A 60 0.93 -4.38 -1.91
N TYR A 61 1.37 -4.01 -0.69
CA TYR A 61 2.33 -2.93 -0.52
C TYR A 61 3.74 -3.40 -0.85
N SER A 62 4.33 -2.76 -1.86
CA SER A 62 5.70 -3.02 -2.33
C SER A 62 6.51 -1.73 -2.42
N ILE A 63 7.80 -1.82 -2.17
CA ILE A 63 8.76 -0.71 -2.34
C ILE A 63 9.95 -1.22 -3.15
N TYR A 64 10.30 -0.50 -4.21
CA TYR A 64 11.41 -0.81 -5.11
C TYR A 64 12.45 0.29 -5.05
N LEU A 65 13.72 -0.09 -5.12
CA LEU A 65 14.86 0.84 -5.16
C LEU A 65 15.47 0.84 -6.56
N GLN A 66 15.67 2.02 -7.13
CA GLN A 66 16.35 2.20 -8.41
C GLN A 66 17.33 3.37 -8.36
N LYS A 67 18.49 3.23 -9.03
CA LYS A 67 19.42 4.31 -9.28
C LYS A 67 19.15 4.91 -10.65
N ILE A 68 18.94 6.23 -10.72
CA ILE A 68 18.67 6.99 -11.95
C ILE A 68 19.58 8.22 -11.93
N ASP A 69 20.41 8.40 -12.96
CA ASP A 69 21.35 9.53 -13.09
C ASP A 69 22.17 9.80 -11.81
N GLY A 70 22.71 8.72 -11.25
CA GLY A 70 23.55 8.79 -10.04
C GLY A 70 22.80 8.97 -8.73
N LYS A 71 21.50 9.23 -8.75
CA LYS A 71 20.62 9.40 -7.57
C LYS A 71 19.82 8.13 -7.31
N TYR A 72 19.43 7.92 -6.04
CA TYR A 72 18.62 6.76 -5.66
C TYR A 72 17.18 7.18 -5.37
N PHE A 73 16.25 6.38 -5.89
CA PHE A 73 14.80 6.59 -5.72
C PHE A 73 14.13 5.32 -5.21
N LEU A 74 13.15 5.52 -4.35
CA LEU A 74 12.20 4.50 -3.93
C LEU A 74 10.90 4.71 -4.71
N PHE A 75 10.40 3.65 -5.29
CA PHE A 75 9.09 3.58 -5.92
C PHE A 75 8.21 2.65 -5.09
N SER A 76 7.07 3.10 -4.68
CA SER A 76 6.13 2.25 -3.95
C SER A 76 4.84 2.04 -4.73
N TYR A 77 4.23 0.89 -4.51
CA TYR A 77 2.91 0.54 -4.98
C TYR A 77 2.11 -0.06 -3.82
N PHE A 78 0.86 0.32 -3.69
CA PHE A 78 -0.07 -0.36 -2.80
C PHE A 78 -1.51 -0.27 -3.31
N GLU A 79 -2.34 -1.18 -2.82
CA GLU A 79 -3.78 -1.22 -3.06
C GLU A 79 -4.51 -0.78 -1.80
N TYR A 80 -5.52 0.06 -1.99
CA TYR A 80 -6.41 0.47 -0.93
C TYR A 80 -7.80 -0.15 -1.16
N THR A 81 -8.27 -0.92 -0.18
CA THR A 81 -9.52 -1.69 -0.24
C THR A 81 -10.60 -1.14 0.70
N GLY A 82 -10.33 -0.02 1.36
CA GLY A 82 -11.27 0.66 2.25
C GLY A 82 -12.24 1.59 1.53
N THR A 83 -13.09 2.25 2.30
CA THR A 83 -14.11 3.18 1.79
C THR A 83 -13.80 4.65 2.08
N ASN A 84 -12.87 4.94 2.99
CA ASN A 84 -12.49 6.30 3.38
C ASN A 84 -10.98 6.40 3.61
N PHE A 85 -10.24 6.64 2.53
CA PHE A 85 -8.78 6.72 2.54
C PHE A 85 -8.26 7.78 3.53
N ASN A 86 -8.86 8.96 3.56
CA ASN A 86 -8.40 10.03 4.44
C ASN A 86 -8.57 9.67 5.93
N ALA A 87 -9.66 8.99 6.30
CA ALA A 87 -9.86 8.54 7.68
C ALA A 87 -8.85 7.45 8.06
N ASP A 88 -8.59 6.50 7.17
CA ASP A 88 -7.61 5.43 7.39
C ASP A 88 -6.17 5.97 7.47
N MET A 89 -5.81 6.95 6.65
CA MET A 89 -4.50 7.61 6.75
C MET A 89 -4.34 8.42 8.03
N LYS A 90 -5.39 9.10 8.51
CA LYS A 90 -5.38 9.74 9.83
C LYS A 90 -5.22 8.74 10.97
N LYS A 91 -5.89 7.59 10.89
CA LYS A 91 -5.74 6.48 11.84
C LYS A 91 -4.30 5.95 11.85
N MET A 92 -3.71 5.74 10.67
CA MET A 92 -2.32 5.31 10.54
C MET A 92 -1.35 6.33 11.14
N ALA A 93 -1.56 7.62 10.88
CA ALA A 93 -0.73 8.69 11.41
C ALA A 93 -0.84 8.85 12.94
N ALA A 94 -1.97 8.46 13.53
CA ALA A 94 -2.17 8.47 14.99
C ALA A 94 -1.56 7.24 15.69
N ASP A 95 -1.20 6.18 14.95
CA ASP A 95 -0.61 4.96 15.53
C ASP A 95 0.83 5.20 16.01
N THR A 96 1.07 4.97 17.29
CA THR A 96 2.38 5.27 17.91
C THR A 96 3.53 4.39 17.41
N VAL A 97 3.23 3.16 16.97
CA VAL A 97 4.24 2.26 16.38
C VAL A 97 4.63 2.76 15.00
N THR A 98 3.65 3.16 14.19
CA THR A 98 3.86 3.76 12.87
C THR A 98 4.63 5.08 12.97
N GLN A 99 4.31 5.94 13.92
CA GLN A 99 5.05 7.18 14.14
C GLN A 99 6.54 6.93 14.48
N ARG A 100 6.83 5.93 15.31
CA ARG A 100 8.22 5.53 15.61
C ARG A 100 8.93 4.98 14.36
N TRP A 101 8.23 4.18 13.57
CA TRP A 101 8.74 3.67 12.28
C TRP A 101 9.10 4.81 11.33
N TRP A 102 8.23 5.81 11.20
CA TRP A 102 8.50 6.97 10.37
C TRP A 102 9.68 7.80 10.86
N LYS A 103 9.92 7.89 12.17
CA LYS A 103 11.13 8.54 12.71
C LYS A 103 12.42 7.85 12.26
N GLU A 104 12.38 6.55 11.98
CA GLU A 104 13.52 5.80 11.45
C GLU A 104 13.64 5.95 9.92
N THR A 105 12.53 5.93 9.21
CA THR A 105 12.52 5.86 7.75
C THR A 105 12.56 7.22 7.06
N ALA A 106 11.81 8.21 7.55
CA ALA A 106 11.73 9.52 6.92
C ALA A 106 13.08 10.26 6.84
N PRO A 107 13.98 10.22 7.84
CA PRO A 107 15.29 10.87 7.73
C PRO A 107 16.21 10.27 6.64
N ALA A 108 15.93 9.06 6.18
CA ALA A 108 16.65 8.42 5.08
C ALA A 108 16.17 8.89 3.70
N GLN A 109 14.95 9.44 3.62
CA GLN A 109 14.31 9.85 2.38
C GLN A 109 14.74 11.26 1.95
N LEU A 110 14.67 11.53 0.66
CA LEU A 110 14.89 12.83 0.03
C LEU A 110 13.62 13.20 -0.74
N PRO A 111 12.68 13.94 -0.12
CA PRO A 111 11.43 14.32 -0.79
C PRO A 111 11.69 15.06 -2.10
N LEU A 112 10.87 14.77 -3.12
CA LEU A 112 10.88 15.51 -4.37
C LEU A 112 10.29 16.92 -4.17
N PRO A 113 10.59 17.89 -5.05
CA PRO A 113 10.03 19.25 -4.95
C PRO A 113 8.50 19.27 -4.86
N GLU A 114 7.82 18.34 -5.53
CA GLU A 114 6.36 18.19 -5.55
C GLU A 114 5.77 17.81 -4.18
N ALA A 115 6.58 17.25 -3.29
CA ALA A 115 6.19 16.97 -1.91
C ALA A 115 6.33 18.19 -0.99
N ALA A 116 6.95 19.29 -1.47
CA ALA A 116 7.15 20.48 -0.67
C ALA A 116 5.82 21.07 -0.19
N GLY A 117 5.74 21.39 1.10
CA GLY A 117 4.51 21.90 1.73
C GLY A 117 3.47 20.83 2.07
N THR A 118 3.73 19.56 1.77
CA THR A 118 2.91 18.44 2.24
C THR A 118 3.49 17.84 3.53
N GLN A 119 2.71 17.03 4.24
CA GLN A 119 3.20 16.27 5.39
C GLN A 119 3.82 14.92 5.00
N SER A 120 3.94 14.65 3.69
CA SER A 120 4.48 13.40 3.15
C SER A 120 5.90 13.60 2.61
N THR A 121 6.75 12.60 2.78
CA THR A 121 8.04 12.51 2.07
C THR A 121 7.90 11.89 0.68
N TRP A 122 6.72 11.39 0.34
CA TRP A 122 6.40 10.72 -0.91
C TRP A 122 5.56 11.59 -1.83
N THR A 123 5.87 11.57 -3.11
CA THR A 123 5.07 12.18 -4.18
C THR A 123 4.21 11.11 -4.84
N THR A 124 2.91 11.36 -4.99
CA THR A 124 1.99 10.47 -5.70
C THR A 124 2.24 10.55 -7.20
N MET A 125 2.33 9.39 -7.86
CA MET A 125 2.42 9.29 -9.32
C MET A 125 1.03 9.10 -9.93
N GLU A 126 0.85 9.58 -11.16
CA GLU A 126 -0.37 9.34 -11.95
C GLU A 126 -0.38 7.89 -12.46
N GLU A 127 -1.50 7.18 -12.29
CA GLU A 127 -1.71 5.89 -12.94
C GLU A 127 -2.11 6.14 -14.40
N VAL A 128 -1.24 5.80 -15.34
CA VAL A 128 -1.48 6.00 -16.78
C VAL A 128 -2.19 4.81 -17.40
N PHE A 129 -2.04 3.62 -16.81
CA PHE A 129 -2.62 2.38 -17.33
C PHE A 129 -2.75 1.32 -16.23
N HIS A 130 -3.85 0.58 -16.30
CA HIS A 130 -4.06 -0.63 -15.50
C HIS A 130 -4.89 -1.65 -16.28
N THR A 131 -4.48 -2.91 -16.23
CA THR A 131 -5.30 -4.03 -16.70
C THR A 131 -5.81 -4.81 -15.49
N PRO A 132 -7.13 -5.08 -15.38
CA PRO A 132 -7.66 -5.90 -14.29
C PRO A 132 -6.99 -7.27 -14.26
N GLY A 133 -6.71 -7.79 -13.05
CA GLY A 133 -6.28 -9.17 -12.89
C GLY A 133 -7.38 -10.15 -13.31
N ASN A 134 -7.01 -11.33 -13.79
CA ASN A 134 -7.96 -12.42 -14.00
C ASN A 134 -8.46 -12.87 -12.62
N ASN A 135 -9.75 -12.72 -12.36
CA ASN A 135 -10.45 -13.27 -11.20
C ASN A 135 -10.80 -14.75 -11.47
#